data_c587b8fe78841bf80f3d99c22f891559
#
_entry.id   c587b8fe78841bf80f3d99c22f891559
#
_cell.length_a   1.000
_cell.length_b   1.000
_cell.length_c   1.000
_cell.angle_alpha   90.00
_cell.angle_beta   90.00
_cell.angle_gamma   90.00
#
_symmetry.space_group_name_H-M   'P 1'
#
loop_
_entity.id
_entity.type
_entity.pdbx_description
1 polymer ?
#
loop_
_entity_poly.entity_id
_entity_poly.type
_entity_poly.pdbx_seq_one_letter_code
_entity_poly.pdbx_strand_id
1 'polypeptide(L)'
;MRSSAVVDSGPLIALFDRDDAHHARVVQFLGSHPGLHLCSTWAVLNETSAVLSSRVGKQAEIDFLEWVERGGVRVVAQDSTALPRMRALIAKYRDLPFDFADASVAVLAELASIEQVLTLDRDFEVYRDARGRPLKNILSAKRARSR
;
A
#
# COMPACT_ATOMS: atom_id res chain seq x y z
N MET A 1 15.28 -12.92 -10.46
CA MET A 1 14.58 -12.79 -9.21
C MET A 1 13.58 -11.67 -9.23
N ARG A 2 12.36 -11.97 -8.83
CA ARG A 2 11.32 -10.96 -8.83
C ARG A 2 11.25 -10.23 -7.52
N SER A 3 11.03 -8.93 -7.61
CA SER A 3 10.86 -8.09 -6.44
C SER A 3 9.38 -7.84 -6.22
N SER A 4 8.93 -7.96 -4.99
CA SER A 4 7.54 -7.75 -4.62
C SER A 4 7.42 -6.73 -3.50
N ALA A 5 6.33 -5.98 -3.52
CA ALA A 5 6.03 -5.01 -2.46
C ALA A 5 4.53 -5.01 -2.23
N VAL A 6 4.14 -4.76 -0.98
CA VAL A 6 2.73 -4.50 -0.66
C VAL A 6 2.50 -3.01 -0.85
N VAL A 7 1.47 -2.66 -1.61
CA VAL A 7 1.16 -1.26 -1.85
C VAL A 7 -0.02 -0.80 -1.01
N ASP A 8 0.13 0.37 -0.40
CA ASP A 8 -0.89 1.02 0.41
C ASP A 8 -1.77 1.90 -0.48
N SER A 9 -2.83 2.46 0.09
CA SER A 9 -3.79 3.25 -0.68
C SER A 9 -3.22 4.58 -1.20
N GLY A 10 -2.34 5.23 -0.44
CA GLY A 10 -1.80 6.53 -0.86
C GLY A 10 -1.22 6.55 -2.26
N PRO A 11 -0.27 5.66 -2.55
CA PRO A 11 0.30 5.61 -3.91
C PRO A 11 -0.72 5.24 -4.98
N LEU A 12 -1.69 4.38 -4.66
CA LEU A 12 -2.72 4.01 -5.63
C LEU A 12 -3.63 5.18 -5.95
N ILE A 13 -4.01 5.95 -4.93
CA ILE A 13 -4.79 7.17 -5.14
C ILE A 13 -4.00 8.15 -5.98
N ALA A 14 -2.74 8.36 -5.62
CA ALA A 14 -1.89 9.30 -6.36
C ALA A 14 -1.73 8.90 -7.82
N LEU A 15 -1.69 7.60 -8.10
CA LEU A 15 -1.55 7.13 -9.47
C LEU A 15 -2.74 7.50 -10.33
N PHE A 16 -3.94 7.47 -9.76
CA PHE A 16 -5.19 7.70 -10.50
C PHE A 16 -5.81 9.08 -10.29
N ASP A 17 -5.14 9.95 -9.53
CA ASP A 17 -5.58 11.32 -9.31
C ASP A 17 -4.47 12.26 -9.78
N ARG A 18 -4.64 12.84 -10.96
CA ARG A 18 -3.62 13.73 -11.54
C ARG A 18 -3.31 14.94 -10.69
N ASP A 19 -4.26 15.35 -9.87
CA ASP A 19 -4.09 16.53 -9.03
C ASP A 19 -3.46 16.21 -7.67
N ASP A 20 -3.19 14.92 -7.41
CA ASP A 20 -2.53 14.54 -6.18
C ASP A 20 -1.08 15.03 -6.19
N ALA A 21 -0.63 15.58 -5.06
CA ALA A 21 0.72 16.14 -4.96
C ALA A 21 1.81 15.12 -5.26
N HIS A 22 1.51 13.84 -5.09
CA HIS A 22 2.49 12.77 -5.30
C HIS A 22 2.30 12.02 -6.61
N HIS A 23 1.40 12.51 -7.47
CA HIS A 23 1.09 11.82 -8.72
C HIS A 23 2.34 11.58 -9.57
N ALA A 24 3.08 12.63 -9.88
CA ALA A 24 4.24 12.52 -10.74
C ALA A 24 5.30 11.60 -10.16
N ARG A 25 5.49 11.67 -8.84
CA ARG A 25 6.48 10.86 -8.14
C ARG A 25 6.14 9.37 -8.23
N VAL A 26 4.87 9.02 -8.04
CA VAL A 26 4.45 7.62 -8.09
C VAL A 26 4.52 7.09 -9.52
N VAL A 27 4.07 7.88 -10.50
CA VAL A 27 4.15 7.49 -11.91
C VAL A 27 5.60 7.21 -12.30
N GLN A 28 6.50 8.11 -11.92
CA GLN A 28 7.91 7.97 -12.24
C GLN A 28 8.51 6.75 -11.56
N PHE A 29 8.17 6.53 -10.30
CA PHE A 29 8.69 5.38 -9.55
C PHE A 29 8.30 4.08 -10.23
N LEU A 30 7.02 3.91 -10.55
CA LEU A 30 6.54 2.67 -11.17
C LEU A 30 7.11 2.49 -12.56
N GLY A 31 7.26 3.57 -13.31
CA GLY A 31 7.88 3.51 -14.64
C GLY A 31 9.33 3.08 -14.59
N SER A 32 10.01 3.37 -13.49
CA SER A 32 11.42 3.00 -13.31
C SER A 32 11.60 1.59 -12.74
N HIS A 33 10.51 0.94 -12.34
CA HIS A 33 10.58 -0.39 -11.72
C HIS A 33 9.60 -1.35 -12.39
N PRO A 34 9.75 -1.59 -13.71
CA PRO A 34 8.77 -2.41 -14.44
C PRO A 34 8.73 -3.86 -13.97
N GLY A 35 9.80 -4.34 -13.32
CA GLY A 35 9.83 -5.70 -12.81
C GLY A 35 9.26 -5.86 -11.42
N LEU A 36 8.78 -4.77 -10.81
CA LEU A 36 8.24 -4.83 -9.46
C LEU A 36 6.82 -5.40 -9.48
N HIS A 37 6.59 -6.40 -8.64
CA HIS A 37 5.27 -7.01 -8.50
C HIS A 37 4.58 -6.42 -7.28
N LEU A 38 3.43 -5.79 -7.51
CA LEU A 38 2.66 -5.19 -6.43
C LEU A 38 1.55 -6.13 -6.00
N CYS A 39 1.34 -6.22 -4.70
CA CYS A 39 0.17 -6.90 -4.15
C CYS A 39 -0.45 -6.01 -3.08
N SER A 40 -1.70 -6.25 -2.76
CA SER A 40 -2.40 -5.48 -1.75
C SER A 40 -3.59 -6.26 -1.23
N THR A 41 -4.40 -5.61 -0.40
CA THR A 41 -5.53 -6.23 0.27
C THR A 41 -6.84 -5.66 -0.22
N TRP A 42 -7.93 -6.37 0.03
CA TRP A 42 -9.26 -5.84 -0.28
C TRP A 42 -9.58 -4.58 0.51
N ALA A 43 -9.05 -4.46 1.74
CA ALA A 43 -9.26 -3.26 2.54
C ALA A 43 -8.65 -2.05 1.85
N VAL A 44 -7.43 -2.20 1.31
CA VAL A 44 -6.76 -1.11 0.58
C VAL A 44 -7.53 -0.78 -0.70
N LEU A 45 -8.02 -1.79 -1.41
CA LEU A 45 -8.82 -1.54 -2.60
C LEU A 45 -10.07 -0.74 -2.29
N ASN A 46 -10.75 -1.11 -1.21
CA ASN A 46 -11.97 -0.41 -0.83
C ASN A 46 -11.68 1.05 -0.50
N GLU A 47 -10.63 1.30 0.26
CA GLU A 47 -10.25 2.67 0.60
C GLU A 47 -9.88 3.48 -0.63
N THR A 48 -9.07 2.90 -1.51
CA THR A 48 -8.65 3.56 -2.75
C THR A 48 -9.85 3.91 -3.61
N SER A 49 -10.75 2.94 -3.80
CA SER A 49 -11.94 3.09 -4.62
C SER A 49 -12.83 4.21 -4.08
N ALA A 50 -13.06 4.20 -2.77
CA ALA A 50 -13.93 5.19 -2.13
C ALA A 50 -13.35 6.61 -2.26
N VAL A 51 -12.05 6.75 -2.04
CA VAL A 51 -11.39 8.05 -2.12
C VAL A 51 -11.39 8.57 -3.56
N LEU A 52 -11.10 7.70 -4.54
CA LEU A 52 -11.12 8.12 -5.94
C LEU A 52 -12.51 8.54 -6.38
N SER A 53 -13.53 7.78 -5.99
CA SER A 53 -14.90 8.12 -6.34
C SER A 53 -15.30 9.50 -5.76
N SER A 54 -14.91 9.75 -4.52
CA SER A 54 -15.26 11.00 -3.84
C SER A 54 -14.43 12.18 -4.32
N ARG A 55 -13.13 11.98 -4.50
CA ARG A 55 -12.21 13.09 -4.79
C ARG A 55 -12.14 13.45 -6.27
N VAL A 56 -12.19 12.43 -7.14
CA VAL A 56 -12.02 12.62 -8.59
C VAL A 56 -13.31 12.36 -9.32
N GLY A 57 -13.94 11.21 -9.08
CA GLY A 57 -15.20 10.86 -9.73
C GLY A 57 -15.29 9.37 -10.03
N LYS A 58 -16.47 8.96 -10.48
CA LYS A 58 -16.76 7.57 -10.71
C LYS A 58 -15.87 6.95 -11.79
N GLN A 59 -15.49 7.74 -12.80
CA GLN A 59 -14.66 7.20 -13.87
C GLN A 59 -13.25 6.85 -13.36
N ALA A 60 -12.71 7.64 -12.45
CA ALA A 60 -11.39 7.32 -11.89
C ALA A 60 -11.45 6.01 -11.08
N GLU A 61 -12.53 5.80 -10.35
CA GLU A 61 -12.73 4.55 -9.63
C GLU A 61 -12.79 3.37 -10.60
N ILE A 62 -13.55 3.52 -11.68
CA ILE A 62 -13.70 2.46 -12.70
C ILE A 62 -12.33 2.15 -13.33
N ASP A 63 -11.60 3.19 -13.69
CA ASP A 63 -10.28 3.03 -14.32
C ASP A 63 -9.30 2.32 -13.38
N PHE A 64 -9.35 2.66 -12.10
CA PHE A 64 -8.51 2.00 -11.10
C PHE A 64 -8.84 0.51 -11.03
N LEU A 65 -10.12 0.18 -10.93
CA LEU A 65 -10.53 -1.23 -10.83
C LEU A 65 -10.19 -2.02 -12.09
N GLU A 66 -10.29 -1.38 -13.25
CA GLU A 66 -9.91 -2.03 -14.50
C GLU A 66 -8.40 -2.32 -14.51
N TRP A 67 -7.61 -1.38 -14.02
CA TRP A 67 -6.16 -1.56 -13.94
C TRP A 67 -5.81 -2.72 -13.00
N VAL A 68 -6.51 -2.84 -11.88
CA VAL A 68 -6.35 -3.98 -10.96
C VAL A 68 -6.69 -5.27 -11.67
N GLU A 69 -7.81 -5.29 -12.37
CA GLU A 69 -8.30 -6.45 -13.09
C GLU A 69 -7.29 -6.94 -14.12
N ARG A 70 -6.57 -6.01 -14.74
CA ARG A 70 -5.56 -6.31 -15.75
C ARG A 70 -4.20 -6.65 -15.16
N GLY A 71 -4.10 -6.75 -13.86
CA GLY A 71 -2.87 -7.20 -13.21
C GLY A 71 -1.96 -6.10 -12.67
N GLY A 72 -2.45 -4.87 -12.59
CA GLY A 72 -1.65 -3.77 -12.05
C GLY A 72 -1.22 -4.02 -10.61
N VAL A 73 -2.11 -4.62 -9.83
CA VAL A 73 -1.80 -5.08 -8.49
C VAL A 73 -2.53 -6.39 -8.25
N ARG A 74 -1.88 -7.31 -7.57
CA ARG A 74 -2.50 -8.59 -7.21
C ARG A 74 -3.18 -8.44 -5.86
N VAL A 75 -4.47 -8.69 -5.80
CA VAL A 75 -5.22 -8.60 -4.55
C VAL A 75 -5.16 -9.94 -3.85
N VAL A 76 -4.70 -9.92 -2.60
CA VAL A 76 -4.57 -11.15 -1.81
C VAL A 76 -5.72 -11.18 -0.80
N ALA A 77 -6.48 -12.26 -0.84
CA ALA A 77 -7.61 -12.41 0.07
C ALA A 77 -7.11 -12.62 1.50
N GLN A 78 -7.85 -12.06 2.44
CA GLN A 78 -7.61 -12.26 3.86
C GLN A 78 -8.92 -12.70 4.48
N ASP A 79 -8.88 -13.76 5.28
CA ASP A 79 -10.08 -14.22 5.95
C ASP A 79 -10.06 -13.81 7.43
N SER A 80 -11.06 -14.28 8.17
CA SER A 80 -11.23 -13.88 9.56
C SER A 80 -10.06 -14.27 10.46
N THR A 81 -9.22 -15.23 10.04
CA THR A 81 -8.08 -15.62 10.87
C THR A 81 -7.03 -14.52 10.97
N ALA A 82 -7.07 -13.53 10.08
CA ALA A 82 -6.17 -12.39 10.15
C ALA A 82 -6.57 -11.37 11.22
N LEU A 83 -7.83 -11.39 11.67
CA LEU A 83 -8.36 -10.36 12.57
C LEU A 83 -7.62 -10.24 13.92
N PRO A 84 -7.28 -11.34 14.60
CA PRO A 84 -6.60 -11.19 15.88
C PRO A 84 -5.28 -10.42 15.77
N ARG A 85 -4.50 -10.72 14.72
CA ARG A 85 -3.23 -10.02 14.51
C ARG A 85 -3.45 -8.56 14.14
N MET A 86 -4.42 -8.31 13.25
CA MET A 86 -4.74 -6.94 12.84
C MET A 86 -5.19 -6.11 14.04
N ARG A 87 -6.06 -6.67 14.88
CA ARG A 87 -6.54 -5.99 16.08
C ARG A 87 -5.38 -5.69 17.03
N ALA A 88 -4.48 -6.65 17.20
CA ALA A 88 -3.33 -6.46 18.07
C ALA A 88 -2.43 -5.32 17.58
N LEU A 89 -2.23 -5.22 16.26
CA LEU A 89 -1.42 -4.16 15.68
C LEU A 89 -2.07 -2.78 15.87
N ILE A 90 -3.37 -2.69 15.63
CA ILE A 90 -4.09 -1.44 15.82
C ILE A 90 -4.00 -1.01 17.28
N ALA A 91 -4.14 -1.95 18.21
CA ALA A 91 -4.02 -1.64 19.64
C ALA A 91 -2.61 -1.20 20.00
N LYS A 92 -1.60 -1.86 19.44
CA LYS A 92 -0.21 -1.51 19.73
C LYS A 92 0.14 -0.12 19.24
N TYR A 93 -0.36 0.28 18.08
CA TYR A 93 -0.06 1.58 17.50
C TYR A 93 -1.21 2.56 17.63
N ARG A 94 -1.97 2.47 18.75
CA ARG A 94 -3.18 3.28 18.94
C ARG A 94 -2.94 4.78 18.92
N ASP A 95 -1.71 5.20 19.18
CA ASP A 95 -1.40 6.64 19.20
C ASP A 95 -1.07 7.17 17.79
N LEU A 96 -1.13 6.32 16.80
CA LEU A 96 -0.92 6.69 15.41
C LEU A 96 -2.21 6.48 14.63
N PRO A 97 -2.39 7.15 13.49
CA PRO A 97 -3.54 6.86 12.63
C PRO A 97 -3.37 5.55 11.86
N PHE A 98 -2.93 4.52 12.56
CA PHE A 98 -2.69 3.19 12.02
C PHE A 98 -4.02 2.43 12.08
N ASP A 99 -4.70 2.34 10.95
CA ASP A 99 -6.07 1.86 10.90
C ASP A 99 -6.18 0.44 10.35
N PHE A 100 -7.39 0.03 10.02
CA PHE A 100 -7.67 -1.32 9.55
C PHE A 100 -6.93 -1.62 8.25
N ALA A 101 -6.91 -0.67 7.31
CA ALA A 101 -6.22 -0.89 6.04
C ALA A 101 -4.72 -1.02 6.26
N ASP A 102 -4.14 -0.19 7.13
CA ASP A 102 -2.71 -0.28 7.47
C ASP A 102 -2.38 -1.62 8.09
N ALA A 103 -3.22 -2.08 9.02
CA ALA A 103 -3.03 -3.37 9.66
C ALA A 103 -3.12 -4.50 8.64
N SER A 104 -4.03 -4.38 7.65
CA SER A 104 -4.17 -5.40 6.62
C SER A 104 -2.90 -5.50 5.77
N VAL A 105 -2.27 -4.36 5.45
CA VAL A 105 -1.01 -4.32 4.71
C VAL A 105 0.09 -5.01 5.50
N ALA A 106 0.20 -4.68 6.78
CA ALA A 106 1.23 -5.27 7.64
C ALA A 106 1.09 -6.78 7.74
N VAL A 107 -0.14 -7.26 7.95
CA VAL A 107 -0.39 -8.70 8.09
C VAL A 107 -0.13 -9.43 6.77
N LEU A 108 -0.53 -8.84 5.64
CA LEU A 108 -0.22 -9.43 4.35
C LEU A 108 1.29 -9.57 4.18
N ALA A 109 2.04 -8.54 4.50
CA ALA A 109 3.49 -8.58 4.37
C ALA A 109 4.10 -9.67 5.25
N GLU A 110 3.61 -9.80 6.49
CA GLU A 110 4.09 -10.85 7.39
C GLU A 110 3.83 -12.24 6.85
N LEU A 111 2.60 -12.49 6.40
CA LEU A 111 2.22 -13.81 5.94
C LEU A 111 2.86 -14.20 4.62
N ALA A 112 3.09 -13.24 3.76
CA ALA A 112 3.71 -13.48 2.45
C ALA A 112 5.23 -13.36 2.48
N SER A 113 5.80 -13.03 3.63
CA SER A 113 7.24 -12.80 3.80
C SER A 113 7.76 -11.73 2.84
N ILE A 114 6.99 -10.66 2.68
CA ILE A 114 7.38 -9.53 1.87
C ILE A 114 7.94 -8.46 2.79
N GLU A 115 9.12 -7.94 2.46
CA GLU A 115 9.84 -7.00 3.30
C GLU A 115 9.73 -5.56 2.83
N GLN A 116 9.08 -5.34 1.70
CA GLN A 116 8.98 -4.03 1.08
C GLN A 116 7.54 -3.55 1.02
N VAL A 117 7.37 -2.26 1.27
CA VAL A 117 6.07 -1.61 1.16
C VAL A 117 6.22 -0.39 0.27
N LEU A 118 5.17 -0.06 -0.46
CA LEU A 118 5.08 1.17 -1.25
C LEU A 118 4.01 2.01 -0.60
N THR A 119 4.39 3.07 0.08
CA THR A 119 3.45 3.89 0.84
C THR A 119 3.90 5.34 0.89
N LEU A 120 2.93 6.22 1.11
CA LEU A 120 3.18 7.62 1.41
C LEU A 120 2.97 7.92 2.89
N ASP A 121 2.61 6.89 3.66
CA ASP A 121 2.27 7.01 5.07
C ASP A 121 3.49 6.73 5.93
N ARG A 122 3.83 7.68 6.80
CA ARG A 122 5.00 7.55 7.65
C ARG A 122 4.79 6.59 8.82
N ASP A 123 3.56 6.16 9.06
CA ASP A 123 3.27 5.26 10.17
C ASP A 123 3.97 3.93 10.01
N PHE A 124 4.26 3.51 8.76
CA PHE A 124 4.99 2.28 8.53
C PHE A 124 6.46 2.37 8.93
N GLU A 125 6.98 3.56 9.16
CA GLU A 125 8.34 3.72 9.68
C GLU A 125 8.44 3.25 11.12
N VAL A 126 7.33 3.28 11.86
CA VAL A 126 7.28 2.86 13.25
C VAL A 126 6.97 1.37 13.38
N TYR A 127 6.25 0.82 12.41
CA TYR A 127 5.84 -0.56 12.44
C TYR A 127 7.02 -1.54 12.53
N ARG A 128 6.85 -2.58 13.34
CA ARG A 128 7.80 -3.70 13.42
C ARG A 128 7.02 -5.01 13.45
N ASP A 129 7.52 -6.03 12.77
CA ASP A 129 6.89 -7.33 12.78
C ASP A 129 7.18 -8.06 14.10
N ALA A 130 6.72 -9.31 14.22
CA ALA A 130 6.88 -10.08 15.46
C ALA A 130 8.34 -10.32 15.82
N ARG A 131 9.24 -10.22 14.85
CA ARG A 131 10.69 -10.40 15.07
C ARG A 131 11.40 -9.06 15.20
N GLY A 132 10.66 -7.96 15.26
CA GLY A 132 11.24 -6.64 15.40
C GLY A 132 11.79 -6.05 14.11
N ARG A 133 11.43 -6.62 12.95
CA ARG A 133 11.95 -6.15 11.67
C ARG A 133 11.01 -5.12 11.04
N PRO A 134 11.57 -4.10 10.39
CA PRO A 134 10.75 -3.07 9.74
C PRO A 134 10.29 -3.51 8.36
N LEU A 135 9.32 -2.79 7.82
CA LEU A 135 9.00 -2.84 6.40
C LEU A 135 9.77 -1.71 5.72
N LYS A 136 10.48 -2.04 4.65
CA LYS A 136 11.24 -1.06 3.92
C LYS A 136 10.33 -0.34 2.92
N ASN A 137 10.17 0.95 3.11
CA ASN A 137 9.38 1.76 2.16
C ASN A 137 10.25 2.10 0.96
N ILE A 138 10.00 1.42 -0.16
CA ILE A 138 10.84 1.58 -1.33
C ILE A 138 10.60 2.90 -2.06
N LEU A 139 9.46 3.53 -1.83
CA LEU A 139 9.20 4.83 -2.44
C LEU A 139 10.06 5.92 -1.84
N SER A 140 10.25 5.90 -0.53
CA SER A 140 11.05 6.93 0.12
C SER A 140 12.54 6.64 0.12
N ALA A 141 12.94 5.39 -0.11
CA ALA A 141 14.35 5.03 -0.10
C ALA A 141 15.16 5.84 -1.09
N LYS A 142 14.56 6.18 -2.24
CA LYS A 142 15.24 6.92 -3.25
C LYS A 142 15.53 8.34 -2.89
N ARG A 143 14.70 8.97 -2.11
CA ARG A 143 14.86 10.29 -1.70
C ARG A 143 16.07 10.53 -0.83
N ALA A 144 16.42 9.55 -0.03
CA ALA A 144 17.54 9.68 0.86
C ALA A 144 18.85 9.84 0.15
N ARG A 145 18.92 9.50 -1.11
CA ARG A 145 20.14 9.57 -1.86
C ARG A 145 20.28 10.73 -2.76
N SER A 146 19.28 11.55 -2.90
CA SER A 146 19.41 12.65 -3.81
C SER A 146 20.05 13.83 -3.16
N ARG A 147 21.24 13.73 -2.77
CA ARG A 147 21.89 14.82 -2.19
C ARG A 147 23.17 15.08 -2.71
#